data_fe018737915caa8203fe0c2fe24cb3db
#
_entry.id   fe018737915caa8203fe0c2fe24cb3db
#
_cell.length_a   1.000
_cell.length_b   1.000
_cell.length_c   1.000
_cell.angle_alpha   90.00
_cell.angle_beta   90.00
_cell.angle_gamma   90.00
#
_symmetry.space_group_name_H-M   'P 1'
#
loop_
_entity.id
_entity.type
_entity.pdbx_description
1 polymer ?
#
loop_
_entity_poly.entity_id
_entity_poly.type
_entity_poly.pdbx_seq_one_letter_code
_entity_poly.pdbx_strand_id
1 'polypeptide(L)'
;MTDEEFNDLEFDEACIIDRRNFFQFYWGYLQEEELILSTFIKKSFLELKSIRIIIFITGIAVDFALNALFYTDSLITTKYKNGGALDFIISFPKTLYSYIIGFIVGFLLKSLSNEKKDLTSLIQNEKNKVEFNIMARTILRKLRRKLVLYFIINFMIILFFWYYTTAFCAVYSQTQMEWLKDGLTSFGTSLGLPFVICLVFATMRSLALKYSIKSMFKILKFLNYII
;
A
#
# COMPACT_ATOMS: atom_id res chain seq x y z
N MET A 1 13.35 12.20 15.43
CA MET A 1 12.24 12.14 14.46
C MET A 1 12.38 10.87 13.64
N THR A 2 11.30 10.18 13.40
CA THR A 2 11.23 9.03 12.50
C THR A 2 11.15 9.50 11.04
N ASP A 3 11.42 8.60 10.07
CA ASP A 3 11.32 8.95 8.64
C ASP A 3 9.90 9.42 8.27
N GLU A 4 8.87 8.83 8.88
CA GLU A 4 7.47 9.23 8.73
C GLU A 4 7.23 10.67 9.21
N GLU A 5 7.74 11.03 10.41
CA GLU A 5 7.63 12.40 10.92
C GLU A 5 8.35 13.42 10.03
N PHE A 6 9.51 13.04 9.48
CA PHE A 6 10.21 13.88 8.50
C PHE A 6 9.43 14.04 7.19
N ASN A 7 8.77 12.98 6.71
CA ASN A 7 7.99 13.03 5.47
C ASN A 7 6.74 13.90 5.61
N ASP A 8 6.17 13.99 6.81
CA ASP A 8 4.98 14.79 7.13
C ASP A 8 5.26 16.29 7.35
N LEU A 9 6.52 16.73 7.46
CA LEU A 9 6.88 18.13 7.70
C LEU A 9 6.30 19.07 6.64
N GLU A 10 5.96 20.29 7.09
CA GLU A 10 5.64 21.38 6.17
C GLU A 10 6.91 21.90 5.49
N PHE A 11 6.76 22.58 4.34
CA PHE A 11 7.91 23.04 3.54
C PHE A 11 8.91 23.89 4.33
N ASP A 12 8.39 24.86 5.07
CA ASP A 12 9.23 25.82 5.80
C ASP A 12 9.99 25.15 6.95
N GLU A 13 9.38 24.15 7.61
CA GLU A 13 10.01 23.32 8.64
C GLU A 13 11.01 22.34 8.01
N ALA A 14 10.64 21.70 6.90
CA ALA A 14 11.49 20.75 6.20
C ALA A 14 12.80 21.41 5.72
N CYS A 15 12.75 22.64 5.25
CA CYS A 15 13.96 23.39 4.84
C CYS A 15 14.95 23.62 6.00
N ILE A 16 14.46 23.69 7.23
CA ILE A 16 15.30 23.95 8.42
C ILE A 16 15.78 22.64 9.07
N ILE A 17 14.88 21.66 9.20
CA ILE A 17 15.09 20.49 10.03
C ILE A 17 15.52 19.26 9.22
N ASP A 18 15.01 19.09 7.98
CA ASP A 18 15.27 17.91 7.19
C ASP A 18 16.61 17.98 6.45
N ARG A 19 17.64 17.43 7.10
CA ARG A 19 19.01 17.35 6.57
C ARG A 19 19.35 15.99 5.98
N ARG A 20 18.33 15.16 5.70
CA ARG A 20 18.54 13.85 5.09
C ARG A 20 19.14 13.98 3.69
N ASN A 21 19.99 13.02 3.34
CA ASN A 21 20.50 12.90 1.98
C ASN A 21 19.49 12.20 1.07
N PHE A 22 19.76 12.19 -0.24
CA PHE A 22 18.90 11.53 -1.24
C PHE A 22 18.57 10.07 -0.91
N PHE A 23 19.56 9.28 -0.48
CA PHE A 23 19.37 7.87 -0.15
C PHE A 23 18.50 7.68 1.10
N GLN A 24 18.58 8.58 2.05
CA GLN A 24 17.71 8.57 3.24
C GLN A 24 16.27 8.94 2.88
N PHE A 25 16.05 9.89 1.96
CA PHE A 25 14.72 10.17 1.42
C PHE A 25 14.15 8.95 0.72
N TYR A 26 14.93 8.36 -0.19
CA TYR A 26 14.51 7.18 -0.93
C TYR A 26 14.15 6.02 -0.01
N TRP A 27 15.02 5.72 0.96
CA TRP A 27 14.79 4.65 1.92
C TRP A 27 13.55 4.90 2.80
N GLY A 28 13.36 6.14 3.27
CA GLY A 28 12.20 6.54 4.05
C GLY A 28 10.89 6.33 3.30
N TYR A 29 10.79 6.79 2.04
CA TYR A 29 9.62 6.54 1.20
C TYR A 29 9.42 5.06 0.90
N LEU A 30 10.50 4.35 0.63
CA LEU A 30 10.43 2.93 0.29
C LEU A 30 9.90 2.08 1.46
N GLN A 31 10.27 2.40 2.70
CA GLN A 31 9.73 1.73 3.89
C GLN A 31 8.23 2.00 4.10
N GLU A 32 7.72 3.11 3.59
CA GLU A 32 6.30 3.46 3.71
C GLU A 32 5.44 2.82 2.63
N GLU A 33 5.93 2.83 1.39
CA GLU A 33 5.13 2.52 0.20
C GLU A 33 5.33 1.09 -0.30
N GLU A 34 6.52 0.51 -0.14
CA GLU A 34 6.75 -0.84 -0.63
C GLU A 34 6.12 -1.87 0.32
N LEU A 35 5.31 -2.76 -0.24
CA LEU A 35 4.43 -3.67 0.51
C LEU A 35 5.20 -4.61 1.46
N ILE A 36 6.32 -5.18 1.02
CA ILE A 36 7.13 -6.08 1.84
C ILE A 36 7.87 -5.32 2.93
N LEU A 37 8.50 -4.18 2.58
CA LEU A 37 9.26 -3.38 3.54
C LEU A 37 8.35 -2.77 4.59
N SER A 38 7.21 -2.23 4.18
CA SER A 38 6.21 -1.66 5.10
C SER A 38 5.64 -2.72 6.03
N THR A 39 5.48 -3.97 5.56
CA THR A 39 4.93 -5.06 6.37
C THR A 39 5.94 -5.63 7.36
N PHE A 40 7.17 -5.88 6.94
CA PHE A 40 8.13 -6.67 7.71
C PHE A 40 9.24 -5.84 8.35
N ILE A 41 9.67 -4.74 7.72
CA ILE A 41 10.84 -3.94 8.12
C ILE A 41 10.44 -2.68 8.85
N LYS A 42 9.37 -2.00 8.42
CA LYS A 42 8.93 -0.74 9.04
C LYS A 42 8.67 -0.93 10.54
N LYS A 43 9.36 -0.13 11.36
CA LYS A 43 9.11 -0.05 12.80
C LYS A 43 8.09 1.06 13.05
N SER A 44 6.86 0.69 13.32
CA SER A 44 5.82 1.62 13.75
C SER A 44 5.36 1.28 15.18
N PHE A 45 5.32 2.27 16.06
CA PHE A 45 4.80 2.12 17.42
C PHE A 45 3.26 2.15 17.45
N LEU A 46 2.63 2.72 16.44
CA LEU A 46 1.19 2.96 16.40
C LEU A 46 0.42 1.95 15.56
N GLU A 47 1.10 1.18 14.71
CA GLU A 47 0.47 0.19 13.84
C GLU A 47 0.77 -1.23 14.30
N LEU A 48 -0.28 -2.04 14.46
CA LEU A 48 -0.14 -3.44 14.81
C LEU A 48 0.46 -4.23 13.63
N LYS A 49 1.55 -4.95 13.87
CA LYS A 49 2.20 -5.80 12.85
C LYS A 49 1.21 -6.80 12.22
N SER A 50 0.24 -7.31 12.99
CA SER A 50 -0.79 -8.21 12.50
C SER A 50 -1.66 -7.58 11.41
N ILE A 51 -2.00 -6.28 11.53
CA ILE A 51 -2.78 -5.56 10.53
C ILE A 51 -2.01 -5.49 9.21
N ARG A 52 -0.71 -5.14 9.27
CA ARG A 52 0.15 -5.06 8.08
C ARG A 52 0.29 -6.40 7.38
N ILE A 53 0.47 -7.49 8.14
CA ILE A 53 0.52 -8.85 7.57
C ILE A 53 -0.80 -9.21 6.89
N ILE A 54 -1.94 -8.83 7.46
CA ILE A 54 -3.25 -9.11 6.87
C ILE A 54 -3.45 -8.29 5.59
N ILE A 55 -3.07 -7.01 5.57
CA ILE A 55 -3.11 -6.17 4.36
C ILE A 55 -2.23 -6.79 3.27
N PHE A 56 -1.05 -7.29 3.62
CA PHE A 56 -0.16 -7.99 2.69
C PHE A 56 -0.82 -9.24 2.09
N ILE A 57 -1.38 -10.12 2.92
CA ILE A 57 -2.06 -11.34 2.45
C ILE A 57 -3.28 -11.01 1.57
N THR A 58 -4.05 -9.99 1.97
CA THR A 58 -5.20 -9.52 1.21
C THR A 58 -4.77 -8.92 -0.12
N GLY A 59 -3.69 -8.15 -0.13
CA GLY A 59 -3.11 -7.59 -1.35
C GLY A 59 -2.75 -8.69 -2.37
N ILE A 60 -2.10 -9.76 -1.92
CA ILE A 60 -1.80 -10.92 -2.78
C ILE A 60 -3.11 -11.55 -3.32
N ALA A 61 -4.10 -11.80 -2.45
CA ALA A 61 -5.36 -12.41 -2.88
C ALA A 61 -6.11 -11.54 -3.90
N VAL A 62 -6.13 -10.22 -3.69
CA VAL A 62 -6.73 -9.25 -4.60
C VAL A 62 -5.99 -9.23 -5.94
N ASP A 63 -4.67 -9.18 -5.95
CA ASP A 63 -3.87 -9.11 -7.19
C ASP A 63 -4.08 -10.36 -8.06
N PHE A 64 -4.04 -11.56 -7.46
CA PHE A 64 -4.33 -12.82 -8.18
C PHE A 64 -5.76 -12.89 -8.71
N ALA A 65 -6.75 -12.46 -7.93
CA ALA A 65 -8.15 -12.47 -8.36
C ALA A 65 -8.40 -11.44 -9.49
N LEU A 66 -7.83 -10.23 -9.39
CA LEU A 66 -7.92 -9.23 -10.44
C LEU A 66 -7.21 -9.70 -11.72
N ASN A 67 -6.08 -10.39 -11.57
CA ASN A 67 -5.40 -11.01 -12.69
C ASN A 67 -6.28 -12.05 -13.39
N ALA A 68 -7.02 -12.87 -12.64
CA ALA A 68 -7.99 -13.79 -13.18
C ALA A 68 -9.18 -13.06 -13.88
N LEU A 69 -9.65 -11.96 -13.26
CA LEU A 69 -10.76 -11.16 -13.84
C LEU A 69 -10.41 -10.55 -15.20
N PHE A 70 -9.18 -10.10 -15.39
CA PHE A 70 -8.72 -9.50 -16.64
C PHE A 70 -8.10 -10.52 -17.61
N TYR A 71 -8.12 -11.82 -17.28
CA TYR A 71 -7.62 -12.89 -18.14
C TYR A 71 -8.69 -13.34 -19.11
N THR A 72 -8.86 -12.60 -20.20
CA THR A 72 -9.90 -12.83 -21.21
C THR A 72 -9.45 -13.80 -22.31
N ASP A 73 -10.41 -14.43 -22.99
CA ASP A 73 -10.15 -15.33 -24.13
C ASP A 73 -9.37 -14.65 -25.26
N SER A 74 -9.65 -13.36 -25.49
CA SER A 74 -8.91 -12.56 -26.48
C SER A 74 -7.43 -12.40 -26.11
N LEU A 75 -7.13 -12.19 -24.83
CA LEU A 75 -5.75 -12.11 -24.33
C LEU A 75 -5.02 -13.45 -24.51
N ILE A 76 -5.68 -14.55 -24.16
CA ILE A 76 -5.15 -15.91 -24.32
C ILE A 76 -4.81 -16.16 -25.77
N THR A 77 -5.77 -15.89 -26.69
CA THR A 77 -5.59 -16.09 -28.12
C THR A 77 -4.44 -15.26 -28.68
N THR A 78 -4.31 -14.00 -28.25
CA THR A 78 -3.22 -13.11 -28.68
C THR A 78 -1.86 -13.62 -28.23
N LYS A 79 -1.76 -14.11 -27.00
CA LYS A 79 -0.52 -14.71 -26.47
C LYS A 79 -0.09 -15.93 -27.23
N TYR A 80 -1.02 -16.83 -27.53
CA TYR A 80 -0.75 -18.02 -28.35
C TYR A 80 -0.28 -17.64 -29.75
N LYS A 81 -0.93 -16.68 -30.43
CA LYS A 81 -0.54 -16.23 -31.77
C LYS A 81 0.85 -15.61 -31.82
N ASN A 82 1.24 -14.90 -30.77
CA ASN A 82 2.55 -14.22 -30.69
C ASN A 82 3.67 -15.10 -30.16
N GLY A 83 3.42 -16.39 -29.87
CA GLY A 83 4.42 -17.33 -29.36
C GLY A 83 5.11 -16.88 -28.08
N GLY A 84 4.41 -16.09 -27.26
CA GLY A 84 4.94 -15.50 -26.00
C GLY A 84 5.81 -14.25 -26.21
N ALA A 85 6.08 -13.84 -27.45
CA ALA A 85 6.76 -12.59 -27.73
C ALA A 85 5.85 -11.40 -27.36
N LEU A 86 6.42 -10.38 -26.71
CA LEU A 86 5.71 -9.17 -26.27
C LEU A 86 4.68 -9.38 -25.14
N ASP A 87 4.75 -10.49 -24.41
CA ASP A 87 3.85 -10.79 -23.30
C ASP A 87 3.79 -9.67 -22.25
N PHE A 88 4.93 -9.04 -21.97
CA PHE A 88 5.00 -7.92 -21.03
C PHE A 88 4.20 -6.71 -21.52
N ILE A 89 4.32 -6.31 -22.80
CA ILE A 89 3.62 -5.16 -23.37
C ILE A 89 2.10 -5.41 -23.39
N ILE A 90 1.68 -6.63 -23.75
CA ILE A 90 0.27 -7.02 -23.80
C ILE A 90 -0.34 -7.10 -22.39
N SER A 91 0.44 -7.55 -21.42
CA SER A 91 0.00 -7.71 -20.02
C SER A 91 0.10 -6.43 -19.20
N PHE A 92 0.91 -5.43 -19.61
CA PHE A 92 1.15 -4.22 -18.87
C PHE A 92 -0.12 -3.41 -18.53
N PRO A 93 -1.06 -3.13 -19.46
CA PRO A 93 -2.30 -2.42 -19.11
C PRO A 93 -3.12 -3.16 -18.05
N LYS A 94 -3.20 -4.49 -18.14
CA LYS A 94 -3.88 -5.34 -17.17
C LYS A 94 -3.24 -5.22 -15.79
N THR A 95 -1.92 -5.30 -15.72
CA THR A 95 -1.15 -5.15 -14.48
C THR A 95 -1.38 -3.77 -13.85
N LEU A 96 -1.43 -2.71 -14.67
CA LEU A 96 -1.70 -1.35 -14.22
C LEU A 96 -3.11 -1.22 -13.61
N TYR A 97 -4.14 -1.78 -14.26
CA TYR A 97 -5.49 -1.79 -13.70
C TYR A 97 -5.57 -2.58 -12.40
N SER A 98 -4.94 -3.75 -12.33
CA SER A 98 -4.87 -4.56 -11.11
C SER A 98 -4.19 -3.80 -9.99
N TYR A 99 -3.08 -3.10 -10.27
CA TYR A 99 -2.37 -2.26 -9.31
C TYR A 99 -3.26 -1.14 -8.77
N ILE A 100 -3.96 -0.38 -9.65
CA ILE A 100 -4.84 0.71 -9.24
C ILE A 100 -5.99 0.20 -8.36
N ILE A 101 -6.64 -0.90 -8.75
CA ILE A 101 -7.74 -1.46 -7.96
C ILE A 101 -7.22 -2.03 -6.64
N GLY A 102 -6.11 -2.75 -6.66
CA GLY A 102 -5.43 -3.26 -5.46
C GLY A 102 -5.05 -2.14 -4.49
N PHE A 103 -4.54 -1.03 -5.03
CA PHE A 103 -4.23 0.18 -4.27
C PHE A 103 -5.49 0.77 -3.60
N ILE A 104 -6.61 0.90 -4.33
CA ILE A 104 -7.88 1.40 -3.77
C ILE A 104 -8.37 0.49 -2.62
N VAL A 105 -8.34 -0.83 -2.82
CA VAL A 105 -8.71 -1.79 -1.77
C VAL A 105 -7.78 -1.68 -0.57
N GLY A 106 -6.47 -1.61 -0.79
CA GLY A 106 -5.47 -1.42 0.27
C GLY A 106 -5.67 -0.12 1.04
N PHE A 107 -5.92 0.98 0.33
CA PHE A 107 -6.22 2.28 0.94
C PHE A 107 -7.47 2.23 1.82
N LEU A 108 -8.55 1.62 1.35
CA LEU A 108 -9.79 1.45 2.14
C LEU A 108 -9.54 0.61 3.40
N LEU A 109 -8.81 -0.49 3.28
CA LEU A 109 -8.45 -1.33 4.41
C LEU A 109 -7.55 -0.61 5.41
N LYS A 110 -6.55 0.14 4.93
CA LYS A 110 -5.64 0.95 5.75
C LYS A 110 -6.42 2.08 6.46
N SER A 111 -7.36 2.72 5.77
CA SER A 111 -8.24 3.75 6.36
C SER A 111 -9.12 3.21 7.48
N LEU A 112 -9.68 2.01 7.32
CA LEU A 112 -10.44 1.34 8.37
C LEU A 112 -9.59 0.95 9.59
N SER A 113 -8.31 0.65 9.39
CA SER A 113 -7.38 0.26 10.45
C SER A 113 -6.65 1.44 11.10
N ASN A 114 -6.71 2.64 10.52
CA ASN A 114 -5.90 3.79 10.95
C ASN A 114 -6.45 4.41 12.24
N GLU A 115 -5.65 4.33 13.29
CA GLU A 115 -5.97 4.77 14.66
C GLU A 115 -5.02 5.84 15.20
N LYS A 116 -4.07 6.30 14.35
CA LYS A 116 -3.05 7.27 14.75
C LYS A 116 -3.64 8.51 15.42
N LYS A 117 -4.73 9.06 14.86
CA LYS A 117 -5.39 10.27 15.39
C LYS A 117 -5.94 10.07 16.81
N ASP A 118 -6.61 8.93 17.04
CA ASP A 118 -7.22 8.62 18.34
C ASP A 118 -6.13 8.37 19.40
N LEU A 119 -5.00 7.74 19.04
CA LEU A 119 -3.87 7.48 19.92
C LEU A 119 -3.03 8.74 20.18
N THR A 120 -2.79 9.56 19.18
CA THR A 120 -2.05 10.83 19.33
C THR A 120 -2.79 11.80 20.24
N SER A 121 -4.14 11.85 20.13
CA SER A 121 -4.96 12.68 21.01
C SER A 121 -4.88 12.24 22.49
N LEU A 122 -4.68 10.94 22.76
CA LEU A 122 -4.44 10.44 24.13
C LEU A 122 -3.10 10.92 24.69
N ILE A 123 -2.04 10.86 23.87
CA ILE A 123 -0.69 11.25 24.32
C ILE A 123 -0.61 12.75 24.62
N GLN A 124 -1.34 13.57 23.85
CA GLN A 124 -1.35 15.02 24.03
C GLN A 124 -2.15 15.50 25.24
N ASN A 125 -3.11 14.70 25.75
CA ASN A 125 -4.00 15.08 26.84
C ASN A 125 -3.56 14.57 28.24
N GLU A 126 -2.28 14.44 28.48
CA GLU A 126 -1.69 13.84 29.71
C GLU A 126 -1.92 14.63 31.02
N LYS A 127 -2.67 15.74 31.02
CA LYS A 127 -2.73 16.68 32.15
C LYS A 127 -3.48 16.20 33.40
N ASN A 128 -4.39 15.20 33.30
CA ASN A 128 -5.16 14.68 34.45
C ASN A 128 -5.27 13.16 34.42
N LYS A 129 -4.62 12.45 35.35
CA LYS A 129 -4.63 10.97 35.41
C LYS A 129 -6.00 10.32 35.44
N VAL A 130 -7.01 10.94 36.05
CA VAL A 130 -8.36 10.36 36.15
C VAL A 130 -9.11 10.50 34.81
N GLU A 131 -9.07 11.68 34.20
CA GLU A 131 -9.65 11.93 32.88
C GLU A 131 -8.96 11.13 31.80
N PHE A 132 -7.62 11.01 31.86
CA PHE A 132 -6.84 10.17 31.00
C PHE A 132 -7.30 8.70 31.02
N ASN A 133 -7.49 8.11 32.21
CA ASN A 133 -7.94 6.72 32.33
C ASN A 133 -9.35 6.48 31.76
N ILE A 134 -10.27 7.42 31.91
CA ILE A 134 -11.63 7.33 31.35
C ILE A 134 -11.57 7.46 29.84
N MET A 135 -10.82 8.42 29.31
CA MET A 135 -10.64 8.65 27.87
C MET A 135 -9.94 7.45 27.22
N ALA A 136 -8.89 6.93 27.83
CA ALA A 136 -8.16 5.75 27.37
C ALA A 136 -9.07 4.52 27.25
N ARG A 137 -9.89 4.24 28.28
CA ARG A 137 -10.86 3.12 28.23
C ARG A 137 -11.89 3.27 27.12
N THR A 138 -12.34 4.50 26.87
CA THR A 138 -13.32 4.78 25.81
C THR A 138 -12.70 4.59 24.44
N ILE A 139 -11.50 5.11 24.23
CA ILE A 139 -10.74 4.95 22.99
C ILE A 139 -10.40 3.47 22.76
N LEU A 140 -9.86 2.75 23.75
CA LEU A 140 -9.57 1.33 23.63
C LEU A 140 -10.80 0.49 23.26
N ARG A 141 -11.98 0.83 23.79
CA ARG A 141 -13.24 0.15 23.46
C ARG A 141 -13.65 0.42 22.00
N LYS A 142 -13.49 1.66 21.52
CA LYS A 142 -13.73 2.05 20.13
C LYS A 142 -12.77 1.33 19.19
N LEU A 143 -11.48 1.31 19.54
CA LEU A 143 -10.41 0.63 18.80
C LEU A 143 -10.70 -0.88 18.65
N ARG A 144 -11.03 -1.54 19.75
CA ARG A 144 -11.38 -2.97 19.74
C ARG A 144 -12.54 -3.28 18.81
N ARG A 145 -13.59 -2.44 18.79
CA ARG A 145 -14.75 -2.65 17.88
C ARG A 145 -14.34 -2.45 16.42
N LYS A 146 -13.56 -1.41 16.12
CA LYS A 146 -13.03 -1.18 14.77
C LYS A 146 -12.17 -2.35 14.29
N LEU A 147 -11.26 -2.85 15.13
CA LEU A 147 -10.41 -3.99 14.80
C LEU A 147 -11.23 -5.24 14.52
N VAL A 148 -12.22 -5.57 15.35
CA VAL A 148 -13.10 -6.73 15.12
C VAL A 148 -13.81 -6.59 13.78
N LEU A 149 -14.38 -5.40 13.48
CA LEU A 149 -15.05 -5.14 12.20
C LEU A 149 -14.08 -5.25 11.03
N TYR A 150 -12.87 -4.70 11.16
CA TYR A 150 -11.79 -4.82 10.18
C TYR A 150 -11.46 -6.29 9.87
N PHE A 151 -11.27 -7.12 10.90
CA PHE A 151 -10.96 -8.54 10.70
C PHE A 151 -12.09 -9.29 10.01
N ILE A 152 -13.36 -9.01 10.37
CA ILE A 152 -14.53 -9.64 9.74
C ILE A 152 -14.61 -9.23 8.25
N ILE A 153 -14.52 -7.94 7.95
CA ILE A 153 -14.58 -7.44 6.56
C ILE A 153 -13.44 -8.05 5.74
N ASN A 154 -12.22 -8.02 6.28
CA ASN A 154 -11.06 -8.54 5.57
C ASN A 154 -11.15 -10.05 5.32
N PHE A 155 -11.65 -10.83 6.30
CA PHE A 155 -11.90 -12.25 6.14
C PHE A 155 -12.92 -12.54 5.01
N MET A 156 -14.01 -11.76 4.96
CA MET A 156 -15.01 -11.89 3.87
C MET A 156 -14.44 -11.55 2.51
N ILE A 157 -13.58 -10.52 2.43
CA ILE A 157 -12.89 -10.12 1.20
C ILE A 157 -11.96 -11.25 0.72
N ILE A 158 -11.15 -11.82 1.61
CA ILE A 158 -10.25 -12.93 1.27
C ILE A 158 -11.03 -14.15 0.79
N LEU A 159 -12.10 -14.53 1.49
CA LEU A 159 -12.95 -15.66 1.08
C LEU A 159 -13.55 -15.43 -0.31
N PHE A 160 -14.05 -14.22 -0.59
CA PHE A 160 -14.62 -13.87 -1.89
C PHE A 160 -13.58 -14.01 -3.00
N PHE A 161 -12.39 -13.47 -2.83
CA PHE A 161 -11.34 -13.52 -3.84
C PHE A 161 -10.79 -14.95 -4.03
N TRP A 162 -10.67 -15.72 -2.97
CA TRP A 162 -10.28 -17.14 -3.08
C TRP A 162 -11.32 -17.97 -3.80
N TYR A 163 -12.60 -17.77 -3.47
CA TYR A 163 -13.69 -18.42 -4.17
C TYR A 163 -13.66 -18.10 -5.67
N TYR A 164 -13.50 -16.80 -6.01
CA TYR A 164 -13.42 -16.38 -7.39
C TYR A 164 -12.23 -17.01 -8.13
N THR A 165 -11.05 -16.99 -7.54
CA THR A 165 -9.84 -17.61 -8.11
C THR A 165 -10.02 -19.11 -8.31
N THR A 166 -10.63 -19.80 -7.35
CA THR A 166 -10.90 -21.25 -7.45
C THR A 166 -11.90 -21.55 -8.56
N ALA A 167 -12.97 -20.76 -8.68
CA ALA A 167 -13.96 -20.89 -9.74
C ALA A 167 -13.32 -20.63 -11.12
N PHE A 168 -12.48 -19.60 -11.24
CA PHE A 168 -11.70 -19.33 -12.45
C PHE A 168 -10.83 -20.53 -12.83
N CYS A 169 -10.06 -21.08 -11.89
CA CYS A 169 -9.21 -22.26 -12.13
C CYS A 169 -10.01 -23.49 -12.54
N ALA A 170 -11.23 -23.69 -12.03
CA ALA A 170 -12.09 -24.79 -12.41
C ALA A 170 -12.58 -24.66 -13.86
N VAL A 171 -12.93 -23.46 -14.29
CA VAL A 171 -13.38 -23.19 -15.68
C VAL A 171 -12.22 -23.27 -16.67
N TYR A 172 -11.08 -22.67 -16.35
CA TYR A 172 -9.92 -22.58 -17.23
C TYR A 172 -8.82 -23.58 -16.89
N SER A 173 -9.17 -24.86 -16.74
CA SER A 173 -8.27 -25.92 -16.27
C SER A 173 -7.03 -26.13 -17.18
N GLN A 174 -7.13 -25.84 -18.48
CA GLN A 174 -6.03 -26.01 -19.46
C GLN A 174 -5.03 -24.84 -19.45
N THR A 175 -5.42 -23.67 -18.95
CA THR A 175 -4.61 -22.43 -19.02
C THR A 175 -4.14 -21.93 -17.64
N GLN A 176 -4.34 -22.73 -16.60
CA GLN A 176 -3.97 -22.38 -15.23
C GLN A 176 -2.49 -21.99 -15.07
N MET A 177 -1.58 -22.72 -15.73
CA MET A 177 -0.15 -22.46 -15.65
C MET A 177 0.25 -21.11 -16.29
N GLU A 178 -0.38 -20.78 -17.43
CA GLU A 178 -0.12 -19.52 -18.10
C GLU A 178 -0.70 -18.34 -17.28
N TRP A 179 -1.90 -18.51 -16.74
CA TRP A 179 -2.48 -17.54 -15.81
C TRP A 179 -1.61 -17.37 -14.56
N LEU A 180 -1.08 -18.45 -13.99
CA LEU A 180 -0.21 -18.38 -12.80
C LEU A 180 1.09 -17.62 -13.09
N LYS A 181 1.72 -17.87 -14.24
CA LYS A 181 2.90 -17.10 -14.69
C LYS A 181 2.59 -15.62 -14.83
N ASP A 182 1.46 -15.29 -15.43
CA ASP A 182 0.97 -13.92 -15.58
C ASP A 182 0.70 -13.28 -14.22
N GLY A 183 0.06 -14.01 -13.30
CA GLY A 183 -0.19 -13.56 -11.94
C GLY A 183 1.08 -13.25 -11.17
N LEU A 184 2.07 -14.13 -11.26
CA LEU A 184 3.38 -13.92 -10.64
C LEU A 184 4.13 -12.74 -11.26
N THR A 185 4.04 -12.56 -12.57
CA THR A 185 4.65 -11.41 -13.27
C THR A 185 3.95 -10.11 -12.86
N SER A 186 2.62 -10.11 -12.79
CA SER A 186 1.83 -8.96 -12.32
C SER A 186 2.19 -8.60 -10.89
N PHE A 187 2.22 -9.58 -10.01
CA PHE A 187 2.61 -9.39 -8.61
C PHE A 187 4.05 -8.86 -8.48
N GLY A 188 5.01 -9.45 -9.22
CA GLY A 188 6.38 -8.94 -9.25
C GLY A 188 6.48 -7.50 -9.74
N THR A 189 5.66 -7.13 -10.73
CA THR A 189 5.59 -5.75 -11.25
C THR A 189 4.97 -4.82 -10.21
N SER A 190 3.90 -5.23 -9.52
CA SER A 190 3.26 -4.44 -8.47
C SER A 190 4.19 -4.19 -7.28
N LEU A 191 5.06 -5.14 -6.94
CA LEU A 191 6.13 -4.94 -5.96
C LEU A 191 7.25 -4.02 -6.48
N GLY A 192 7.53 -4.05 -7.79
CA GLY A 192 8.58 -3.24 -8.42
C GLY A 192 8.20 -1.76 -8.59
N LEU A 193 6.92 -1.47 -8.85
CA LEU A 193 6.43 -0.11 -9.09
C LEU A 193 6.75 0.89 -7.97
N PRO A 194 6.56 0.57 -6.68
CA PRO A 194 6.90 1.47 -5.59
C PRO A 194 8.37 1.90 -5.59
N PHE A 195 9.31 1.04 -6.01
CA PHE A 195 10.73 1.43 -6.10
C PHE A 195 10.93 2.61 -7.06
N VAL A 196 10.26 2.58 -8.21
CA VAL A 196 10.34 3.67 -9.20
C VAL A 196 9.63 4.93 -8.70
N ILE A 197 8.46 4.78 -8.11
CA ILE A 197 7.68 5.91 -7.54
C ILE A 197 8.47 6.59 -6.42
N CYS A 198 9.02 5.83 -5.49
CA CYS A 198 9.84 6.35 -4.39
C CYS A 198 11.12 7.05 -4.89
N LEU A 199 11.71 6.57 -6.00
CA LEU A 199 12.84 7.24 -6.63
C LEU A 199 12.44 8.64 -7.13
N VAL A 200 11.28 8.76 -7.76
CA VAL A 200 10.73 10.05 -8.21
C VAL A 200 10.45 10.95 -7.00
N PHE A 201 9.84 10.43 -5.95
CA PHE A 201 9.54 11.21 -4.74
C PHE A 201 10.82 11.70 -4.04
N ALA A 202 11.83 10.85 -3.90
CA ALA A 202 13.11 11.23 -3.33
C ALA A 202 13.84 12.30 -4.16
N THR A 203 13.79 12.20 -5.50
CA THR A 203 14.36 13.22 -6.39
C THR A 203 13.61 14.54 -6.28
N MET A 204 12.27 14.51 -6.30
CA MET A 204 11.45 15.71 -6.14
C MET A 204 11.70 16.39 -4.79
N ARG A 205 11.77 15.63 -3.69
CA ARG A 205 12.03 16.18 -2.36
C ARG A 205 13.43 16.79 -2.27
N SER A 206 14.44 16.07 -2.73
CA SER A 206 15.82 16.54 -2.73
C SER A 206 15.97 17.83 -3.52
N LEU A 207 15.37 17.91 -4.72
CA LEU A 207 15.40 19.11 -5.55
C LEU A 207 14.59 20.26 -4.94
N ALA A 208 13.39 19.96 -4.39
CA ALA A 208 12.54 20.98 -3.78
C ALA A 208 13.22 21.64 -2.58
N LEU A 209 13.89 20.88 -1.72
CA LEU A 209 14.62 21.42 -0.58
C LEU A 209 15.91 22.13 -1.00
N LYS A 210 16.67 21.55 -1.94
CA LYS A 210 17.94 22.14 -2.41
C LYS A 210 17.74 23.49 -3.10
N TYR A 211 16.69 23.62 -3.91
CA TYR A 211 16.42 24.85 -4.69
C TYR A 211 15.28 25.69 -4.09
N SER A 212 14.80 25.32 -2.90
CA SER A 212 13.71 26.03 -2.20
C SER A 212 12.44 26.20 -3.04
N ILE A 213 12.05 25.16 -3.83
CA ILE A 213 10.90 25.19 -4.73
C ILE A 213 9.65 24.73 -4.01
N LYS A 214 8.91 25.66 -3.41
CA LYS A 214 7.68 25.40 -2.62
C LYS A 214 6.57 24.72 -3.44
N SER A 215 6.42 25.04 -4.73
CA SER A 215 5.41 24.42 -5.60
C SER A 215 5.66 22.93 -5.81
N MET A 216 6.90 22.53 -6.05
CA MET A 216 7.27 21.13 -6.24
C MET A 216 7.08 20.32 -4.96
N PHE A 217 7.39 20.90 -3.80
CA PHE A 217 7.15 20.27 -2.50
C PHE A 217 5.66 20.07 -2.22
N LYS A 218 4.80 21.02 -2.58
CA LYS A 218 3.34 20.89 -2.46
C LYS A 218 2.79 19.77 -3.35
N ILE A 219 3.28 19.68 -4.60
CA ILE A 219 2.90 18.60 -5.51
C ILE A 219 3.31 17.25 -4.92
N LEU A 220 4.54 17.13 -4.44
CA LEU A 220 5.03 15.93 -3.78
C LEU A 220 4.15 15.54 -2.57
N LYS A 221 3.84 16.49 -1.70
CA LYS A 221 3.00 16.24 -0.52
C LYS A 221 1.59 15.79 -0.91
N PHE A 222 1.03 16.37 -1.97
CA PHE A 222 -0.26 15.95 -2.52
C PHE A 222 -0.21 14.53 -3.09
N LEU A 223 0.83 14.20 -3.86
CA LEU A 223 1.03 12.86 -4.40
C LEU A 223 1.23 11.83 -3.28
N ASN A 224 2.03 12.15 -2.27
CA ASN A 224 2.26 11.28 -1.11
C ASN A 224 0.99 11.08 -0.25
N TYR A 225 0.06 12.00 -0.29
CA TYR A 225 -1.24 11.85 0.39
C TYR A 225 -2.21 10.92 -0.37
N ILE A 226 -2.08 10.89 -1.70
CA ILE A 226 -2.94 10.04 -2.56
C ILE A 226 -2.45 8.59 -2.54
N ILE A 227 -1.16 8.36 -2.47
CA ILE A 227 -0.54 7.03 -2.43
C ILE A 227 -0.45 6.53 -1.00
#